data_62ce87b2aa3bb8d5eb95adea7b1b180a
#
_entry.id   62ce87b2aa3bb8d5eb95adea7b1b180a
#
_cell.length_a   1.000
_cell.length_b   1.000
_cell.length_c   1.000
_cell.angle_alpha   90.00
_cell.angle_beta   90.00
_cell.angle_gamma   90.00
#
_symmetry.space_group_name_H-M   'P 1'
#
loop_
_entity.id
_entity.type
_entity.pdbx_description
1 polymer ?
#
loop_
_entity_poly.entity_id
_entity_poly.type
_entity_poly.pdbx_seq_one_letter_code
_entity_poly.pdbx_strand_id
1 'polypeptide(L)'
;NKVNYSYTNGKKILNNISMEFEKGKFYTILGVSGSGKTTLLSLLAGLDEPQSGKILYNNQDIREKGYENHRKNNVSLIFQNYNLIDYMTPLENLKIVNPKADKTILNELGLKDDEIKRNVLKLSGGQQQRVAIARTLVANSPVILADEPTGNLDSDTEEEITEILKTS
;
A
#
# COMPACT_ATOMS: atom_id res chain seq x y z
N ASN A 1 -15.61 11.36 -3.85
CA ASN A 1 -16.84 11.97 -4.36
C ASN A 1 -16.57 12.81 -5.59
N LYS A 2 -17.10 12.40 -6.76
CA LYS A 2 -17.01 13.08 -8.07
C LYS A 2 -15.58 13.42 -8.50
N VAL A 3 -14.64 12.49 -8.24
CA VAL A 3 -13.22 12.66 -8.52
C VAL A 3 -12.97 12.64 -10.02
N ASN A 4 -12.26 13.65 -10.51
CA ASN A 4 -11.74 13.72 -11.87
C ASN A 4 -10.21 13.87 -11.82
N TYR A 5 -9.54 13.15 -12.72
CA TYR A 5 -8.09 13.21 -12.84
C TYR A 5 -7.63 12.97 -14.27
N SER A 6 -6.66 13.77 -14.72
CA SER A 6 -6.00 13.64 -16.01
C SER A 6 -4.51 13.89 -15.84
N TYR A 7 -3.67 13.15 -16.55
CA TYR A 7 -2.25 13.47 -16.62
C TYR A 7 -2.00 14.74 -17.47
N THR A 8 -0.81 15.30 -17.35
CA THR A 8 -0.37 16.53 -18.05
C THR A 8 -0.53 16.48 -19.58
N ASN A 9 -0.59 15.29 -20.17
CA ASN A 9 -0.86 15.11 -21.60
C ASN A 9 -2.34 15.20 -21.99
N GLY A 10 -3.22 15.60 -21.07
CA GLY A 10 -4.66 15.76 -21.28
C GLY A 10 -5.45 14.45 -21.34
N LYS A 11 -4.82 13.29 -21.20
CA LYS A 11 -5.52 12.00 -21.14
C LYS A 11 -6.30 11.88 -19.84
N LYS A 12 -7.63 11.87 -19.94
CA LYS A 12 -8.54 11.68 -18.82
C LYS A 12 -8.47 10.24 -18.33
N ILE A 13 -8.12 10.05 -17.06
CA ILE A 13 -7.93 8.74 -16.42
C ILE A 13 -9.12 8.40 -15.52
N LEU A 14 -9.53 9.35 -14.67
CA LEU A 14 -10.71 9.19 -13.83
C LEU A 14 -11.75 10.24 -14.22
N ASN A 15 -12.98 9.81 -14.39
CA ASN A 15 -14.08 10.65 -14.82
C ASN A 15 -15.27 10.53 -13.89
N ASN A 16 -15.48 11.53 -13.04
CA ASN A 16 -16.61 11.63 -12.12
C ASN A 16 -16.78 10.40 -11.23
N ILE A 17 -15.67 9.86 -10.73
CA ILE A 17 -15.67 8.66 -9.90
C ILE A 17 -16.17 8.99 -8.50
N SER A 18 -17.20 8.27 -8.05
CA SER A 18 -17.69 8.30 -6.68
C SER A 18 -17.76 6.89 -6.14
N MET A 19 -17.10 6.65 -5.02
CA MET A 19 -17.05 5.37 -4.32
C MET A 19 -17.09 5.64 -2.82
N GLU A 20 -17.57 4.66 -2.07
CA GLU A 20 -17.56 4.65 -0.61
C GLU A 20 -17.02 3.32 -0.12
N PHE A 21 -16.17 3.38 0.90
CA PHE A 21 -15.53 2.22 1.51
C PHE A 21 -15.85 2.22 3.01
N GLU A 22 -16.36 1.12 3.50
CA GLU A 22 -16.72 0.93 4.91
C GLU A 22 -15.52 0.41 5.69
N LYS A 23 -15.39 0.85 6.93
CA LYS A 23 -14.37 0.36 7.86
C LYS A 23 -14.56 -1.13 8.14
N GLY A 24 -13.43 -1.87 8.21
CA GLY A 24 -13.43 -3.31 8.48
C GLY A 24 -13.92 -4.17 7.30
N LYS A 25 -13.96 -3.61 6.09
CA LYS A 25 -14.28 -4.33 4.87
C LYS A 25 -13.06 -4.42 3.96
N PHE A 26 -12.94 -5.55 3.29
CA PHE A 26 -11.95 -5.77 2.24
C PHE A 26 -12.60 -5.52 0.87
N TYR A 27 -11.95 -4.71 0.03
CA TYR A 27 -12.45 -4.36 -1.30
C TYR A 27 -11.42 -4.71 -2.36
N THR A 28 -11.86 -5.28 -3.46
CA THR A 28 -11.03 -5.54 -4.63
C THR A 28 -11.47 -4.66 -5.79
N ILE A 29 -10.54 -3.89 -6.35
CA ILE A 29 -10.78 -3.04 -7.53
C ILE A 29 -10.27 -3.77 -8.76
N LEU A 30 -11.18 -4.24 -9.61
CA LEU A 30 -10.88 -4.97 -10.83
C LEU A 30 -10.94 -4.04 -12.05
N GLY A 31 -10.10 -4.30 -13.03
CA GLY A 31 -10.09 -3.57 -14.30
C GLY A 31 -8.86 -3.92 -15.15
N VAL A 32 -8.96 -3.68 -16.45
CA VAL A 32 -7.87 -3.91 -17.39
C VAL A 32 -6.64 -3.03 -17.07
N SER A 33 -5.47 -3.42 -17.58
CA SER A 33 -4.27 -2.58 -17.44
C SER A 33 -4.52 -1.19 -18.03
N GLY A 34 -4.08 -0.15 -17.34
CA GLY A 34 -4.27 1.25 -17.74
C GLY A 34 -5.67 1.83 -17.47
N SER A 35 -6.56 1.10 -16.77
CA SER A 35 -7.90 1.61 -16.40
C SER A 35 -7.90 2.66 -15.28
N GLY A 36 -6.74 2.97 -14.68
CA GLY A 36 -6.59 4.00 -13.65
C GLY A 36 -6.61 3.47 -12.20
N LYS A 37 -6.47 2.16 -11.98
CA LYS A 37 -6.42 1.57 -10.61
C LYS A 37 -5.31 2.18 -9.76
N THR A 38 -4.07 2.13 -10.25
CA THR A 38 -2.91 2.75 -9.57
C THR A 38 -3.11 4.24 -9.34
N THR A 39 -3.67 4.96 -10.31
CA THR A 39 -3.98 6.39 -10.18
C THR A 39 -5.01 6.63 -9.08
N LEU A 40 -6.06 5.81 -9.01
CA LEU A 40 -7.06 5.91 -7.95
C LEU A 40 -6.44 5.65 -6.57
N LEU A 41 -5.60 4.61 -6.44
CA LEU A 41 -4.89 4.31 -5.19
C LEU A 41 -3.94 5.45 -4.78
N SER A 42 -3.21 6.04 -5.73
CA SER A 42 -2.34 7.19 -5.49
C SER A 42 -3.12 8.41 -4.95
N LEU A 43 -4.29 8.69 -5.50
CA LEU A 43 -5.17 9.75 -5.02
C LEU A 43 -5.73 9.44 -3.63
N LEU A 44 -6.19 8.20 -3.39
CA LEU A 44 -6.67 7.76 -2.07
C LEU A 44 -5.58 7.83 -1.01
N ALA A 45 -4.33 7.54 -1.38
CA ALA A 45 -3.17 7.68 -0.50
C ALA A 45 -2.73 9.13 -0.27
N GLY A 46 -3.27 10.09 -1.02
CA GLY A 46 -2.80 11.48 -0.98
C GLY A 46 -1.38 11.67 -1.51
N LEU A 47 -0.96 10.82 -2.46
CA LEU A 47 0.31 10.97 -3.20
C LEU A 47 0.15 11.92 -4.38
N ASP A 48 -1.08 12.11 -4.83
CA ASP A 48 -1.45 13.02 -5.91
C ASP A 48 -2.76 13.75 -5.55
N GLU A 49 -3.09 14.80 -6.29
CA GLU A 49 -4.26 15.65 -6.04
C GLU A 49 -5.28 15.55 -7.18
N PRO A 50 -6.59 15.30 -6.88
CA PRO A 50 -7.61 15.31 -7.92
C PRO A 50 -7.83 16.71 -8.49
N GLN A 51 -8.02 16.82 -9.80
CA GLN A 51 -8.32 18.09 -10.47
C GLN A 51 -9.68 18.67 -10.07
N SER A 52 -10.61 17.78 -9.72
CA SER A 52 -11.89 18.16 -9.11
C SER A 52 -12.46 16.99 -8.30
N GLY A 53 -13.44 17.29 -7.47
CA GLY A 53 -14.00 16.35 -6.51
C GLY A 53 -13.26 16.38 -5.18
N LYS A 54 -13.56 15.41 -4.31
CA LYS A 54 -13.03 15.34 -2.95
C LYS A 54 -12.75 13.90 -2.56
N ILE A 55 -11.69 13.70 -1.78
CA ILE A 55 -11.40 12.45 -1.09
C ILE A 55 -11.65 12.70 0.39
N LEU A 56 -12.55 11.90 0.97
CA LEU A 56 -12.96 12.05 2.36
C LEU A 56 -12.45 10.87 3.18
N TYR A 57 -11.90 11.15 4.34
CA TYR A 57 -11.61 10.19 5.39
C TYR A 57 -12.42 10.57 6.65
N ASN A 58 -13.28 9.68 7.14
CA ASN A 58 -14.21 9.96 8.23
C ASN A 58 -15.00 11.28 8.01
N ASN A 59 -15.55 11.47 6.81
CA ASN A 59 -16.30 12.65 6.36
C ASN A 59 -15.52 13.98 6.31
N GLN A 60 -14.22 13.96 6.54
CA GLN A 60 -13.35 15.15 6.39
C GLN A 60 -12.53 15.07 5.12
N ASP A 61 -12.42 16.17 4.38
CA ASP A 61 -11.55 16.24 3.21
C ASP A 61 -10.09 16.07 3.65
N ILE A 62 -9.37 15.14 3.04
CA ILE A 62 -7.97 14.84 3.40
C ILE A 62 -7.05 16.04 3.23
N ARG A 63 -7.45 17.05 2.43
CA ARG A 63 -6.73 18.31 2.23
C ARG A 63 -6.77 19.21 3.47
N GLU A 64 -7.83 19.13 4.28
CA GLU A 64 -8.00 20.02 5.44
C GLU A 64 -6.88 19.89 6.47
N LYS A 65 -6.42 18.66 6.71
CA LYS A 65 -5.28 18.37 7.60
C LYS A 65 -3.96 18.18 6.85
N GLY A 66 -4.01 18.25 5.53
CA GLY A 66 -2.88 18.05 4.62
C GLY A 66 -2.60 16.58 4.29
N TYR A 67 -2.11 16.37 3.08
CA TYR A 67 -1.79 15.04 2.55
C TYR A 67 -0.70 14.31 3.36
N GLU A 68 0.26 15.04 3.91
CA GLU A 68 1.30 14.45 4.76
C GLU A 68 0.71 13.83 6.02
N ASN A 69 -0.21 14.55 6.70
CA ASN A 69 -0.91 14.03 7.86
C ASN A 69 -1.75 12.79 7.51
N HIS A 70 -2.40 12.80 6.35
CA HIS A 70 -3.19 11.66 5.88
C HIS A 70 -2.30 10.43 5.66
N ARG A 71 -1.17 10.57 4.95
CA ARG A 71 -0.20 9.48 4.74
C ARG A 71 0.41 8.96 6.03
N LYS A 72 0.68 9.83 6.98
CA LYS A 72 1.31 9.44 8.25
C LYS A 72 0.38 8.69 9.19
N ASN A 73 -0.91 9.07 9.23
CA ASN A 73 -1.81 8.65 10.30
C ASN A 73 -2.99 7.79 9.84
N ASN A 74 -3.34 7.83 8.55
CA ASN A 74 -4.59 7.23 8.08
C ASN A 74 -4.39 6.09 7.09
N VAL A 75 -3.32 6.12 6.29
CA VAL A 75 -3.14 5.13 5.21
C VAL A 75 -1.73 4.56 5.19
N SER A 76 -1.64 3.28 4.83
CA SER A 76 -0.40 2.64 4.40
C SER A 76 -0.58 2.12 2.99
N LEU A 77 0.49 2.10 2.19
CA LEU A 77 0.43 1.70 0.79
C LEU A 77 1.46 0.60 0.51
N ILE A 78 0.97 -0.50 -0.07
CA ILE A 78 1.79 -1.54 -0.68
C ILE A 78 1.90 -1.21 -2.16
N PHE A 79 3.12 -0.92 -2.61
CA PHE A 79 3.40 -0.60 -4.00
C PHE A 79 3.76 -1.85 -4.79
N GLN A 80 3.44 -1.87 -6.08
CA GLN A 80 3.86 -2.91 -7.01
C GLN A 80 5.39 -3.10 -7.04
N ASN A 81 6.17 -2.03 -6.90
CA ASN A 81 7.63 -2.02 -6.91
C ASN A 81 8.26 -2.04 -5.50
N TYR A 82 7.64 -2.64 -4.52
CA TYR A 82 8.07 -2.81 -3.13
C TYR A 82 8.49 -1.51 -2.39
N ASN A 83 9.18 -0.58 -3.04
CA ASN A 83 9.74 0.66 -2.49
C ASN A 83 10.50 0.46 -1.17
N LEU A 84 11.28 -0.62 -1.08
CA LEU A 84 12.18 -0.88 0.03
C LEU A 84 13.41 0.01 -0.08
N ILE A 85 14.05 0.27 1.06
CA ILE A 85 15.34 0.97 1.08
C ILE A 85 16.43 -0.06 0.83
N ASP A 86 17.03 0.03 -0.33
CA ASP A 86 17.88 -0.99 -0.96
C ASP A 86 19.10 -1.41 -0.12
N TYR A 87 19.71 -0.48 0.61
CA TYR A 87 20.89 -0.75 1.43
C TYR A 87 20.58 -1.25 2.85
N MET A 88 19.31 -1.39 3.20
CA MET A 88 18.86 -1.86 4.50
C MET A 88 18.49 -3.33 4.50
N THR A 89 18.48 -3.92 5.69
CA THR A 89 17.91 -5.23 5.97
C THR A 89 16.37 -5.15 6.05
N PRO A 90 15.66 -6.29 5.98
CA PRO A 90 14.22 -6.34 6.25
C PRO A 90 13.80 -5.64 7.54
N LEU A 91 14.46 -5.97 8.65
CA LEU A 91 14.10 -5.38 9.94
C LEU A 91 14.35 -3.86 10.01
N GLU A 92 15.41 -3.36 9.39
CA GLU A 92 15.67 -1.92 9.31
C GLU A 92 14.61 -1.21 8.48
N ASN A 93 14.14 -1.80 7.38
CA ASN A 93 13.02 -1.26 6.61
C ASN A 93 11.73 -1.12 7.43
N LEU A 94 11.44 -2.07 8.33
CA LEU A 94 10.30 -1.98 9.23
C LEU A 94 10.48 -0.85 10.26
N LYS A 95 11.68 -0.73 10.84
CA LYS A 95 11.99 0.24 11.90
C LYS A 95 11.91 1.70 11.45
N ILE A 96 11.99 1.99 10.15
CA ILE A 96 11.75 3.34 9.63
C ILE A 96 10.31 3.78 9.92
N VAL A 97 9.36 2.86 9.81
CA VAL A 97 7.93 3.14 9.99
C VAL A 97 7.53 2.98 11.44
N ASN A 98 8.03 1.93 12.09
CA ASN A 98 7.80 1.66 13.50
C ASN A 98 9.12 1.31 14.20
N PRO A 99 9.74 2.24 14.96
CA PRO A 99 11.00 1.97 15.66
C PRO A 99 10.97 0.80 16.66
N LYS A 100 9.77 0.40 17.10
CA LYS A 100 9.56 -0.73 18.02
C LYS A 100 9.35 -2.06 17.27
N ALA A 101 9.35 -2.06 15.95
CA ALA A 101 9.19 -3.27 15.17
C ALA A 101 10.31 -4.27 15.47
N ASP A 102 9.95 -5.52 15.59
CA ASP A 102 10.84 -6.66 15.72
C ASP A 102 10.70 -7.62 14.53
N LYS A 103 11.37 -8.76 14.60
CA LYS A 103 11.37 -9.74 13.51
C LYS A 103 10.12 -10.62 13.45
N THR A 104 9.22 -10.54 14.42
CA THR A 104 8.10 -11.46 14.58
C THR A 104 7.23 -11.49 13.32
N ILE A 105 6.78 -10.32 12.86
CA ILE A 105 5.96 -10.24 11.64
C ILE A 105 6.70 -10.74 10.39
N LEU A 106 8.03 -10.57 10.30
CA LEU A 106 8.82 -11.09 9.18
C LEU A 106 8.85 -12.63 9.19
N ASN A 107 9.00 -13.23 10.37
CA ASN A 107 8.95 -14.68 10.53
C ASN A 107 7.53 -15.22 10.25
N GLU A 108 6.47 -14.56 10.72
CA GLU A 108 5.07 -14.89 10.42
C GLU A 108 4.79 -14.86 8.92
N LEU A 109 5.41 -13.94 8.19
CA LEU A 109 5.36 -13.86 6.72
C LEU A 109 6.37 -14.80 6.03
N GLY A 110 6.95 -15.76 6.75
CA GLY A 110 7.77 -16.83 6.20
C GLY A 110 9.23 -16.47 5.88
N LEU A 111 9.75 -15.32 6.33
CA LEU A 111 11.18 -15.02 6.21
C LEU A 111 11.96 -15.73 7.31
N LYS A 112 13.10 -16.33 6.93
CA LYS A 112 14.02 -16.98 7.85
C LYS A 112 14.96 -15.99 8.52
N ASP A 113 15.49 -16.34 9.69
CA ASP A 113 16.38 -15.46 10.47
C ASP A 113 17.65 -15.02 9.70
N ASP A 114 18.18 -15.86 8.83
CA ASP A 114 19.34 -15.52 7.99
C ASP A 114 18.96 -14.57 6.85
N GLU A 115 17.74 -14.64 6.33
CA GLU A 115 17.19 -13.73 5.32
C GLU A 115 16.92 -12.34 5.91
N ILE A 116 16.38 -12.29 7.13
CA ILE A 116 16.10 -11.04 7.86
C ILE A 116 17.38 -10.22 8.12
N LYS A 117 18.54 -10.88 8.19
CA LYS A 117 19.86 -10.23 8.40
C LYS A 117 20.54 -9.79 7.10
N ARG A 118 20.05 -10.21 5.94
CA ARG A 118 20.62 -9.84 4.64
C ARG A 118 20.11 -8.49 4.20
N ASN A 119 20.88 -7.85 3.32
CA ASN A 119 20.40 -6.69 2.57
C ASN A 119 19.21 -7.10 1.67
N VAL A 120 18.15 -6.26 1.61
CA VAL A 120 16.92 -6.58 0.87
C VAL A 120 17.15 -6.88 -0.60
N LEU A 121 18.16 -6.29 -1.25
CA LEU A 121 18.53 -6.59 -2.64
C LEU A 121 19.03 -8.03 -2.86
N LYS A 122 19.41 -8.74 -1.80
CA LYS A 122 19.83 -10.14 -1.85
C LYS A 122 18.66 -11.12 -1.66
N LEU A 123 17.47 -10.61 -1.48
CA LEU A 123 16.24 -11.39 -1.34
C LEU A 123 15.59 -11.61 -2.71
N SER A 124 14.85 -12.71 -2.85
CA SER A 124 14.00 -12.93 -4.02
C SER A 124 12.88 -11.89 -4.11
N GLY A 125 12.26 -11.72 -5.27
CA GLY A 125 11.12 -10.81 -5.44
C GLY A 125 9.98 -11.08 -4.46
N GLY A 126 9.60 -12.35 -4.26
CA GLY A 126 8.58 -12.74 -3.29
C GLY A 126 8.98 -12.42 -1.84
N GLN A 127 10.25 -12.60 -1.47
CA GLN A 127 10.75 -12.21 -0.15
C GLN A 127 10.72 -10.69 0.05
N GLN A 128 11.11 -9.91 -0.96
CA GLN A 128 11.01 -8.44 -0.93
C GLN A 128 9.55 -7.98 -0.80
N GLN A 129 8.63 -8.64 -1.50
CA GLN A 129 7.19 -8.37 -1.37
C GLN A 129 6.70 -8.59 0.07
N ARG A 130 7.09 -9.71 0.70
CA ARG A 130 6.76 -10.00 2.09
C ARG A 130 7.32 -8.95 3.06
N VAL A 131 8.52 -8.44 2.81
CA VAL A 131 9.08 -7.31 3.59
C VAL A 131 8.26 -6.03 3.41
N ALA A 132 7.81 -5.71 2.19
CA ALA A 132 6.98 -4.54 1.92
C ALA A 132 5.61 -4.66 2.64
N ILE A 133 5.03 -5.84 2.65
CA ILE A 133 3.78 -6.14 3.39
C ILE A 133 4.02 -6.01 4.90
N ALA A 134 5.07 -6.63 5.44
CA ALA A 134 5.44 -6.51 6.85
C ALA A 134 5.58 -5.04 7.28
N ARG A 135 6.26 -4.23 6.46
CA ARG A 135 6.43 -2.80 6.72
C ARG A 135 5.10 -2.05 6.77
N THR A 136 4.16 -2.43 5.92
CA THR A 136 2.81 -1.86 5.90
C THR A 136 2.02 -2.25 7.16
N LEU A 137 2.11 -3.52 7.57
CA LEU A 137 1.41 -4.02 8.76
C LEU A 137 1.92 -3.39 10.06
N VAL A 138 3.25 -3.22 10.22
CA VAL A 138 3.80 -2.59 11.44
C VAL A 138 3.50 -1.09 11.53
N ALA A 139 3.07 -0.43 10.44
CA ALA A 139 2.59 0.94 10.45
C ALA A 139 1.28 1.08 11.22
N ASN A 140 0.50 0.02 11.33
CA ASN A 140 -0.79 -0.04 12.02
C ASN A 140 -1.76 1.08 11.58
N SER A 141 -1.79 1.37 10.28
CA SER A 141 -2.66 2.40 9.71
C SER A 141 -4.09 1.91 9.59
N PRO A 142 -5.10 2.76 9.82
CA PRO A 142 -6.52 2.40 9.71
C PRO A 142 -6.96 1.92 8.32
N VAL A 143 -6.23 2.28 7.27
CA VAL A 143 -6.50 1.89 5.88
C VAL A 143 -5.23 1.36 5.24
N ILE A 144 -5.30 0.19 4.63
CA ILE A 144 -4.25 -0.37 3.78
C ILE A 144 -4.72 -0.29 2.33
N LEU A 145 -3.91 0.35 1.51
CA LEU A 145 -4.07 0.38 0.05
C LEU A 145 -3.00 -0.52 -0.57
N ALA A 146 -3.39 -1.38 -1.50
CA ALA A 146 -2.46 -2.32 -2.12
C ALA A 146 -2.61 -2.30 -3.65
N ASP A 147 -1.51 -2.05 -4.36
CA ASP A 147 -1.44 -2.06 -5.80
C ASP A 147 -0.73 -3.34 -6.26
N GLU A 148 -1.49 -4.30 -6.75
CA GLU A 148 -1.03 -5.63 -7.18
C GLU A 148 -0.12 -6.33 -6.15
N PRO A 149 -0.57 -6.48 -4.87
CA PRO A 149 0.30 -6.91 -3.77
C PRO A 149 0.80 -8.36 -3.90
N THR A 150 0.22 -9.14 -4.80
CA THR A 150 0.53 -10.57 -5.00
C THR A 150 1.09 -10.88 -6.38
N GLY A 151 1.23 -9.89 -7.25
CA GLY A 151 1.60 -10.07 -8.66
C GLY A 151 2.97 -10.74 -8.92
N ASN A 152 3.83 -10.84 -7.93
CA ASN A 152 5.15 -11.48 -8.02
C ASN A 152 5.29 -12.70 -7.10
N LEU A 153 4.16 -13.25 -6.63
CA LEU A 153 4.12 -14.41 -5.73
C LEU A 153 3.63 -15.65 -6.47
N ASP A 154 4.02 -16.82 -5.98
CA ASP A 154 3.39 -18.08 -6.35
C ASP A 154 1.99 -18.19 -5.73
N SER A 155 1.14 -19.08 -6.29
CA SER A 155 -0.27 -19.18 -5.93
C SER A 155 -0.51 -19.47 -4.44
N ASP A 156 0.32 -20.30 -3.82
CA ASP A 156 0.16 -20.68 -2.41
C ASP A 156 0.47 -19.48 -1.51
N THR A 157 1.51 -18.74 -1.83
CA THR A 157 1.90 -17.50 -1.13
C THR A 157 0.88 -16.39 -1.36
N GLU A 158 0.28 -16.30 -2.56
CA GLU A 158 -0.77 -15.31 -2.87
C GLU A 158 -1.99 -15.47 -1.96
N GLU A 159 -2.46 -16.71 -1.75
CA GLU A 159 -3.58 -16.98 -0.86
C GLU A 159 -3.26 -16.60 0.59
N GLU A 160 -2.10 -17.01 1.10
CA GLU A 160 -1.64 -16.68 2.45
C GLU A 160 -1.59 -15.17 2.71
N ILE A 161 -0.96 -14.42 1.80
CA ILE A 161 -0.85 -12.96 1.90
C ILE A 161 -2.22 -12.29 1.82
N THR A 162 -3.09 -12.77 0.95
CA THR A 162 -4.45 -12.25 0.82
C THR A 162 -5.25 -12.43 2.11
N GLU A 163 -5.14 -13.59 2.76
CA GLU A 163 -5.80 -13.83 4.06
C GLU A 163 -5.23 -12.93 5.17
N ILE A 164 -3.92 -12.72 5.22
CA ILE A 164 -3.30 -11.79 6.18
C ILE A 164 -3.84 -10.36 5.97
N LEU A 165 -3.93 -9.90 4.73
CA LEU A 165 -4.45 -8.57 4.43
C LEU A 165 -5.95 -8.42 4.73
N LYS A 166 -6.75 -9.49 4.61
CA LYS A 166 -8.17 -9.48 4.97
C LYS A 166 -8.42 -9.40 6.48
N THR A 167 -7.49 -9.94 7.27
CA THR A 167 -7.63 -10.03 8.73
C THR A 167 -6.93 -8.89 9.48
N SER A 168 -6.19 -8.03 8.77
CA SER A 168 -5.50 -6.84 9.29
C SER A 168 -6.40 -5.63 9.33
#